data_dd806add0fc2334609046f92f22140ab
#
_entry.id   dd806add0fc2334609046f92f22140ab
#
_cell.length_a   1.000
_cell.length_b   1.000
_cell.length_c   1.000
_cell.angle_alpha   90.00
_cell.angle_beta   90.00
_cell.angle_gamma   90.00
#
_symmetry.space_group_name_H-M   'P 1'
#
loop_
_entity.id
_entity.type
_entity.pdbx_description
1 polymer ?
#
loop_
_entity_poly.entity_id
_entity_poly.type
_entity_poly.pdbx_seq_one_letter_code
_entity_poly.pdbx_strand_id
1 'polypeptide(L)'
;SHLAPFVDVSRQKLRKSVIEERIESGEVLDDAIIDKITERRLRTEVQSGIQTIQYQLITLMTCNGQAPFVTVFMYLDEVPEGRTRDDLAMIIEEVMKQRMQGVKNEKGVWITPAFPKLIYVLDEDNITEDSKYWYLTELAAKCTAKRMVPDYISAKIMKELKNGDVYPCMGCRSFLTVEDSQRNADGSHKFYGRFNQGVVTINLVDVACSAEGNMERFWEILDERLELCHRALRCRHERLLGTVSDVAPILWQNGALARLKKGETIDKLLFDGYSTISLGYAGLYEMCMRMLGKSHTDPEAKPFALAVMQRLNDKCKEWKEAENISYSVYGTPMESTTYKFAKCLQKRFGIIPGVTDKNYITNSYHVHVTEKIDAFSKLKFESEFQKLSPGGAISYIEVPNMQTNIPAVLSVLQYIYENIMYAELNTKSDFCEVCGYDGEIKIIEDETGKLVWECPNC
;
A
#
# COMPACT_ATOMS: atom_id res chain seq x y z
N SER A 1 -11.94 -0.57 -11.42
CA SER A 1 -12.45 0.14 -12.62
C SER A 1 -12.49 -0.74 -13.87
N HIS A 2 -11.44 -1.51 -14.16
CA HIS A 2 -11.36 -2.31 -15.40
C HIS A 2 -12.46 -3.38 -15.55
N LEU A 3 -13.06 -3.84 -14.45
CA LEU A 3 -14.15 -4.81 -14.47
C LEU A 3 -15.53 -4.17 -14.63
N ALA A 4 -15.69 -2.92 -14.21
CA ALA A 4 -16.99 -2.25 -14.20
C ALA A 4 -17.72 -2.22 -15.56
N PRO A 5 -17.05 -1.95 -16.71
CA PRO A 5 -17.70 -1.99 -18.01
C PRO A 5 -18.25 -3.36 -18.41
N PHE A 6 -17.65 -4.44 -17.90
CA PHE A 6 -18.11 -5.81 -18.21
C PHE A 6 -19.37 -6.20 -17.41
N VAL A 7 -19.68 -5.51 -16.34
CA VAL A 7 -20.91 -5.73 -15.57
C VAL A 7 -22.14 -5.49 -16.43
N ASP A 8 -22.13 -4.43 -17.27
CA ASP A 8 -23.23 -4.16 -18.19
C ASP A 8 -23.37 -5.24 -19.29
N VAL A 9 -22.26 -5.79 -19.76
CA VAL A 9 -22.27 -6.92 -20.71
C VAL A 9 -22.91 -8.15 -20.07
N SER A 10 -22.55 -8.48 -18.83
CA SER A 10 -23.20 -9.58 -18.07
C SER A 10 -24.70 -9.30 -17.85
N ARG A 11 -25.05 -8.06 -17.49
CA ARG A 11 -26.45 -7.65 -17.31
C ARG A 11 -27.28 -7.88 -18.57
N GLN A 12 -26.77 -7.47 -19.73
CA GLN A 12 -27.48 -7.67 -21.02
C GLN A 12 -27.68 -9.16 -21.35
N LYS A 13 -26.64 -9.99 -21.12
CA LYS A 13 -26.76 -11.45 -21.30
C LYS A 13 -27.79 -12.06 -20.38
N LEU A 14 -27.76 -11.70 -19.10
CA LEU A 14 -28.69 -12.21 -18.10
C LEU A 14 -30.14 -11.76 -18.41
N ARG A 15 -30.34 -10.51 -18.83
CA ARG A 15 -31.66 -10.00 -19.24
C ARG A 15 -32.21 -10.81 -20.40
N LYS A 16 -31.38 -11.07 -21.40
CA LYS A 16 -31.78 -11.92 -22.54
C LYS A 16 -32.15 -13.31 -22.11
N SER A 17 -31.37 -13.97 -21.25
CA SER A 17 -31.66 -15.29 -20.71
C SER A 17 -32.99 -15.31 -19.92
N VAL A 18 -33.24 -14.29 -19.09
CA VAL A 18 -34.51 -14.19 -18.33
C VAL A 18 -35.70 -14.09 -19.27
N ILE A 19 -35.59 -13.31 -20.35
CA ILE A 19 -36.65 -13.17 -21.34
C ILE A 19 -36.91 -14.51 -22.07
N GLU A 20 -35.86 -15.17 -22.53
CA GLU A 20 -35.96 -16.47 -23.24
C GLU A 20 -36.61 -17.54 -22.35
N GLU A 21 -36.16 -17.71 -21.09
CA GLU A 21 -36.74 -18.64 -20.13
C GLU A 21 -38.24 -18.40 -19.86
N ARG A 22 -38.66 -17.12 -19.88
CA ARG A 22 -40.06 -16.76 -19.63
C ARG A 22 -40.95 -16.96 -20.86
N ILE A 23 -40.43 -16.71 -22.05
CA ILE A 23 -41.11 -17.02 -23.29
C ILE A 23 -41.36 -18.54 -23.37
N GLU A 24 -40.34 -19.35 -23.05
CA GLU A 24 -40.47 -20.83 -23.04
C GLU A 24 -41.48 -21.34 -22.01
N SER A 25 -41.56 -20.65 -20.85
CA SER A 25 -42.56 -21.03 -19.81
C SER A 25 -43.97 -20.51 -20.07
N GLY A 26 -44.17 -19.73 -21.14
CA GLY A 26 -45.45 -19.12 -21.48
C GLY A 26 -45.89 -17.99 -20.55
N GLU A 27 -44.98 -17.44 -19.77
CA GLU A 27 -45.25 -16.32 -18.87
C GLU A 27 -44.92 -14.98 -19.53
N VAL A 28 -45.85 -14.04 -19.52
CA VAL A 28 -45.60 -12.65 -19.91
C VAL A 28 -45.27 -11.84 -18.65
N LEU A 29 -44.03 -11.34 -18.57
CA LEU A 29 -43.62 -10.50 -17.46
C LEU A 29 -43.48 -9.05 -17.89
N ASP A 30 -43.81 -8.14 -16.97
CA ASP A 30 -43.49 -6.74 -17.05
C ASP A 30 -41.97 -6.52 -17.06
N ASP A 31 -41.49 -5.55 -17.82
CA ASP A 31 -40.08 -5.16 -17.90
C ASP A 31 -39.47 -4.89 -16.53
N ALA A 32 -40.21 -4.27 -15.60
CA ALA A 32 -39.74 -4.03 -14.23
C ALA A 32 -39.44 -5.34 -13.46
N ILE A 33 -40.21 -6.38 -13.70
CA ILE A 33 -39.99 -7.71 -13.09
C ILE A 33 -38.78 -8.39 -13.73
N ILE A 34 -38.63 -8.29 -15.04
CA ILE A 34 -37.45 -8.80 -15.78
C ILE A 34 -36.19 -8.13 -15.26
N ASP A 35 -36.19 -6.82 -15.14
CA ASP A 35 -35.04 -6.06 -14.64
C ASP A 35 -34.71 -6.42 -13.19
N LYS A 36 -35.69 -6.58 -12.32
CA LYS A 36 -35.48 -7.02 -10.93
C LYS A 36 -34.85 -8.42 -10.83
N ILE A 37 -35.30 -9.36 -11.67
CA ILE A 37 -34.72 -10.71 -11.72
C ILE A 37 -33.29 -10.63 -12.26
N THR A 38 -33.07 -9.84 -13.30
CA THR A 38 -31.76 -9.63 -13.91
C THR A 38 -30.76 -9.07 -12.91
N GLU A 39 -31.10 -8.01 -12.17
CA GLU A 39 -30.20 -7.41 -11.18
C GLU A 39 -29.91 -8.36 -10.01
N ARG A 40 -30.86 -9.18 -9.58
CA ARG A 40 -30.62 -10.22 -8.58
C ARG A 40 -29.63 -11.26 -9.08
N ARG A 41 -29.78 -11.76 -10.32
CA ARG A 41 -28.85 -12.73 -10.93
C ARG A 41 -27.48 -12.13 -11.14
N LEU A 42 -27.41 -10.87 -11.56
CA LEU A 42 -26.17 -10.13 -11.73
C LEU A 42 -25.38 -10.01 -10.43
N ARG A 43 -26.03 -9.66 -9.32
CA ARG A 43 -25.39 -9.64 -8.02
C ARG A 43 -24.83 -11.00 -7.61
N THR A 44 -25.53 -12.09 -7.92
CA THR A 44 -25.04 -13.45 -7.67
C THR A 44 -23.83 -13.77 -8.55
N GLU A 45 -23.82 -13.34 -9.82
CA GLU A 45 -22.68 -13.53 -10.72
C GLU A 45 -21.45 -12.74 -10.25
N VAL A 46 -21.62 -11.47 -9.86
CA VAL A 46 -20.55 -10.64 -9.31
C VAL A 46 -19.98 -11.27 -8.03
N GLN A 47 -20.84 -11.73 -7.12
CA GLN A 47 -20.44 -12.42 -5.90
C GLN A 47 -19.58 -13.66 -6.21
N SER A 48 -20.05 -14.52 -7.10
CA SER A 48 -19.32 -15.73 -7.51
C SER A 48 -18.00 -15.41 -8.18
N GLY A 49 -17.98 -14.36 -9.02
CA GLY A 49 -16.76 -13.87 -9.68
C GLY A 49 -15.72 -13.37 -8.69
N ILE A 50 -16.11 -12.55 -7.73
CA ILE A 50 -15.20 -12.04 -6.69
C ILE A 50 -14.69 -13.17 -5.80
N GLN A 51 -15.55 -14.11 -5.39
CA GLN A 51 -15.13 -15.28 -4.63
C GLN A 51 -14.12 -16.13 -5.42
N THR A 52 -14.33 -16.30 -6.72
CA THR A 52 -13.42 -17.01 -7.60
C THR A 52 -12.06 -16.32 -7.68
N ILE A 53 -12.03 -14.99 -7.84
CA ILE A 53 -10.77 -14.21 -7.86
C ILE A 53 -10.03 -14.41 -6.52
N GLN A 54 -10.73 -14.28 -5.39
CA GLN A 54 -10.13 -14.44 -4.07
C GLN A 54 -9.56 -15.86 -3.89
N TYR A 55 -10.29 -16.89 -4.28
CA TYR A 55 -9.83 -18.27 -4.22
C TYR A 55 -8.61 -18.54 -5.11
N GLN A 56 -8.63 -18.04 -6.36
CA GLN A 56 -7.51 -18.20 -7.29
C GLN A 56 -6.23 -17.56 -6.77
N LEU A 57 -6.32 -16.36 -6.18
CA LEU A 57 -5.15 -15.65 -5.66
C LEU A 57 -4.46 -16.38 -4.50
N ILE A 58 -5.19 -17.11 -3.68
CA ILE A 58 -4.59 -17.90 -2.58
C ILE A 58 -4.10 -19.28 -2.99
N THR A 59 -4.62 -19.82 -4.09
CA THR A 59 -4.21 -21.14 -4.61
C THR A 59 -3.08 -21.05 -5.64
N LEU A 60 -2.84 -19.87 -6.22
CA LEU A 60 -1.74 -19.64 -7.15
C LEU A 60 -0.43 -19.39 -6.40
N MET A 61 0.63 -20.01 -6.88
CA MET A 61 1.99 -19.76 -6.45
C MET A 61 2.84 -19.32 -7.63
N THR A 62 3.76 -18.39 -7.37
CA THR A 62 4.81 -18.04 -8.34
C THR A 62 5.79 -19.19 -8.48
N CYS A 63 6.63 -19.16 -9.53
CA CYS A 63 7.69 -20.15 -9.72
C CYS A 63 8.64 -20.30 -8.52
N ASN A 64 8.72 -19.24 -7.69
CA ASN A 64 9.57 -19.23 -6.50
C ASN A 64 8.82 -19.66 -5.21
N GLY A 65 7.61 -20.19 -5.33
CA GLY A 65 6.80 -20.63 -4.19
C GLY A 65 6.20 -19.51 -3.34
N GLN A 66 6.11 -18.28 -3.89
CA GLN A 66 5.50 -17.15 -3.21
C GLN A 66 4.06 -16.93 -3.69
N ALA A 67 3.18 -16.47 -2.80
CA ALA A 67 1.85 -16.00 -3.18
C ALA A 67 1.96 -14.77 -4.11
N PRO A 68 1.06 -14.63 -5.10
CA PRO A 68 1.02 -13.45 -5.95
C PRO A 68 0.77 -12.18 -5.13
N PHE A 69 1.66 -11.20 -5.24
CA PHE A 69 1.49 -9.91 -4.59
C PHE A 69 0.58 -9.00 -5.43
N VAL A 70 -0.72 -9.14 -5.21
CA VAL A 70 -1.76 -8.43 -5.97
C VAL A 70 -2.43 -7.38 -5.10
N THR A 71 -2.63 -6.18 -5.64
CA THR A 71 -3.37 -5.08 -5.03
C THR A 71 -4.65 -4.82 -5.81
N VAL A 72 -5.78 -4.69 -5.13
CA VAL A 72 -7.05 -4.21 -5.67
C VAL A 72 -7.23 -2.77 -5.21
N PHE A 73 -7.26 -1.85 -6.17
CA PHE A 73 -7.46 -0.43 -5.94
C PHE A 73 -8.94 -0.09 -6.16
N MET A 74 -9.59 0.34 -5.09
CA MET A 74 -11.03 0.60 -5.04
C MET A 74 -11.26 2.11 -5.01
N TYR A 75 -11.34 2.72 -6.21
CA TYR A 75 -11.53 4.14 -6.41
C TYR A 75 -12.69 4.39 -7.37
N LEU A 76 -13.73 5.07 -6.89
CA LEU A 76 -14.96 5.28 -7.66
C LEU A 76 -14.77 6.25 -8.82
N ASP A 77 -13.98 7.30 -8.62
CA ASP A 77 -13.75 8.33 -9.63
C ASP A 77 -12.82 7.89 -10.80
N GLU A 78 -12.34 6.62 -10.80
CA GLU A 78 -11.69 6.02 -11.98
C GLU A 78 -12.66 5.81 -13.16
N VAL A 79 -13.96 5.92 -12.93
CA VAL A 79 -14.98 5.82 -13.97
C VAL A 79 -15.93 7.02 -13.87
N PRO A 80 -16.48 7.49 -15.01
CA PRO A 80 -17.42 8.61 -15.03
C PRO A 80 -18.67 8.30 -14.20
N GLU A 81 -19.32 9.35 -13.71
CA GLU A 81 -20.61 9.23 -13.02
C GLU A 81 -21.65 8.51 -13.87
N GLY A 82 -22.58 7.85 -13.20
CA GLY A 82 -23.67 7.10 -13.81
C GLY A 82 -23.58 5.61 -13.53
N ARG A 83 -24.22 4.82 -14.36
CA ARG A 83 -24.39 3.37 -14.16
C ARG A 83 -23.06 2.61 -13.99
N THR A 84 -22.03 2.98 -14.72
CA THR A 84 -20.73 2.30 -14.61
C THR A 84 -20.09 2.53 -13.24
N ARG A 85 -20.25 3.73 -12.63
CA ARG A 85 -19.79 4.00 -11.26
C ARG A 85 -20.63 3.23 -10.24
N ASP A 86 -21.95 3.12 -10.44
CA ASP A 86 -22.80 2.28 -9.57
C ASP A 86 -22.43 0.78 -9.68
N ASP A 87 -22.08 0.30 -10.87
CA ASP A 87 -21.59 -1.06 -11.08
C ASP A 87 -20.20 -1.27 -10.43
N LEU A 88 -19.33 -0.26 -10.47
CA LEU A 88 -18.05 -0.29 -9.73
C LEU A 88 -18.29 -0.32 -8.22
N ALA A 89 -19.25 0.48 -7.73
CA ALA A 89 -19.62 0.49 -6.32
C ALA A 89 -20.13 -0.90 -5.87
N MET A 90 -20.92 -1.57 -6.69
CA MET A 90 -21.39 -2.94 -6.42
C MET A 90 -20.21 -3.94 -6.36
N ILE A 91 -19.23 -3.82 -7.26
CA ILE A 91 -18.02 -4.66 -7.21
C ILE A 91 -17.24 -4.42 -5.91
N ILE A 92 -17.02 -3.15 -5.53
CA ILE A 92 -16.32 -2.75 -4.30
C ILE A 92 -17.04 -3.29 -3.08
N GLU A 93 -18.36 -3.15 -3.02
CA GLU A 93 -19.21 -3.72 -1.97
C GLU A 93 -18.98 -5.21 -1.81
N GLU A 94 -19.00 -5.95 -2.93
CA GLU A 94 -18.85 -7.40 -2.91
C GLU A 94 -17.41 -7.82 -2.54
N VAL A 95 -16.38 -7.10 -3.01
CA VAL A 95 -14.98 -7.34 -2.61
C VAL A 95 -14.83 -7.28 -1.08
N MET A 96 -15.40 -6.27 -0.44
CA MET A 96 -15.34 -6.13 1.03
C MET A 96 -16.13 -7.24 1.74
N LYS A 97 -17.34 -7.58 1.25
CA LYS A 97 -18.15 -8.66 1.80
C LYS A 97 -17.44 -10.00 1.74
N GLN A 98 -16.85 -10.33 0.58
CA GLN A 98 -16.11 -11.58 0.40
C GLN A 98 -14.82 -11.61 1.23
N ARG A 99 -14.16 -10.46 1.44
CA ARG A 99 -13.03 -10.37 2.36
C ARG A 99 -13.44 -10.64 3.80
N MET A 100 -14.55 -10.08 4.26
CA MET A 100 -15.06 -10.35 5.61
C MET A 100 -15.47 -11.81 5.81
N GLN A 101 -16.02 -12.45 4.77
CA GLN A 101 -16.36 -13.87 4.79
C GLN A 101 -15.11 -14.76 4.79
N GLY A 102 -14.12 -14.43 3.94
CA GLY A 102 -12.92 -15.24 3.73
C GLY A 102 -13.15 -16.43 2.78
N VAL A 103 -12.27 -17.42 2.88
CA VAL A 103 -12.34 -18.68 2.14
C VAL A 103 -12.23 -19.86 3.09
N LYS A 104 -12.82 -21.00 2.73
CA LYS A 104 -12.70 -22.22 3.53
C LYS A 104 -11.37 -22.92 3.26
N ASN A 105 -10.66 -23.25 4.33
CA ASN A 105 -9.50 -24.13 4.28
C ASN A 105 -9.91 -25.60 4.15
N GLU A 106 -8.96 -26.53 4.08
CA GLU A 106 -9.18 -27.97 3.98
C GLU A 106 -10.00 -28.55 5.13
N LYS A 107 -9.97 -27.91 6.29
CA LYS A 107 -10.75 -28.29 7.48
C LYS A 107 -12.18 -27.71 7.49
N GLY A 108 -12.56 -26.97 6.44
CA GLY A 108 -13.85 -26.30 6.36
C GLY A 108 -13.96 -25.01 7.18
N VAL A 109 -12.87 -24.54 7.77
CA VAL A 109 -12.81 -23.30 8.56
C VAL A 109 -12.65 -22.11 7.62
N TRP A 110 -13.39 -21.04 7.86
CA TRP A 110 -13.26 -19.78 7.14
C TRP A 110 -12.01 -19.03 7.60
N ILE A 111 -11.10 -18.79 6.68
CA ILE A 111 -9.85 -18.06 6.90
C ILE A 111 -9.81 -16.76 6.08
N THR A 112 -9.10 -15.77 6.57
CA THR A 112 -8.89 -14.51 5.82
C THR A 112 -7.64 -14.64 4.97
N PRO A 113 -7.73 -14.49 3.64
CA PRO A 113 -6.55 -14.50 2.78
C PRO A 113 -5.71 -13.22 2.99
N ALA A 114 -4.38 -13.35 2.94
CA ALA A 114 -3.47 -12.21 2.99
C ALA A 114 -3.59 -11.34 1.73
N PHE A 115 -3.84 -11.96 0.57
CA PHE A 115 -4.00 -11.29 -0.73
C PHE A 115 -5.38 -11.54 -1.34
N PRO A 116 -5.85 -10.63 -2.23
CA PRO A 116 -5.22 -9.37 -2.65
C PRO A 116 -5.15 -8.34 -1.52
N LYS A 117 -4.14 -7.46 -1.54
CA LYS A 117 -4.16 -6.25 -0.72
C LYS A 117 -5.30 -5.36 -1.21
N LEU A 118 -6.11 -4.86 -0.30
CA LEU A 118 -7.24 -3.98 -0.62
C LEU A 118 -6.88 -2.55 -0.25
N ILE A 119 -7.06 -1.62 -1.16
CA ILE A 119 -6.89 -0.19 -0.93
C ILE A 119 -8.19 0.52 -1.29
N TYR A 120 -8.79 1.22 -0.33
CA TYR A 120 -10.00 2.00 -0.52
C TYR A 120 -9.70 3.48 -0.51
N VAL A 121 -10.13 4.19 -1.55
CA VAL A 121 -9.94 5.63 -1.66
C VAL A 121 -11.11 6.36 -1.04
N LEU A 122 -10.79 7.21 -0.07
CA LEU A 122 -11.72 8.15 0.55
C LEU A 122 -11.78 9.40 -0.33
N ASP A 123 -12.98 9.76 -0.79
CA ASP A 123 -13.22 10.94 -1.63
C ASP A 123 -14.57 11.60 -1.24
N GLU A 124 -14.87 12.74 -1.83
CA GLU A 124 -16.07 13.53 -1.54
C GLU A 124 -17.37 12.74 -1.69
N ASP A 125 -17.42 11.78 -2.63
CA ASP A 125 -18.60 10.99 -2.93
C ASP A 125 -18.87 9.84 -1.93
N ASN A 126 -17.96 9.62 -0.96
CA ASN A 126 -18.07 8.50 -0.01
C ASN A 126 -17.68 8.82 1.45
N ILE A 127 -17.22 10.04 1.77
CA ILE A 127 -16.62 10.34 3.09
C ILE A 127 -17.61 10.96 4.09
N THR A 128 -18.74 11.48 3.66
CA THR A 128 -19.75 12.09 4.50
C THR A 128 -21.07 11.30 4.48
N GLU A 129 -21.84 11.36 5.56
CA GLU A 129 -23.09 10.59 5.73
C GLU A 129 -24.15 10.88 4.66
N ASP A 130 -24.13 12.06 4.07
CA ASP A 130 -25.00 12.49 2.98
C ASP A 130 -24.47 12.16 1.59
N SER A 131 -23.25 11.65 1.48
CA SER A 131 -22.67 11.25 0.19
C SER A 131 -23.29 9.96 -0.35
N LYS A 132 -23.41 9.88 -1.67
CA LYS A 132 -24.07 8.77 -2.38
C LYS A 132 -23.54 7.39 -2.00
N TYR A 133 -22.23 7.29 -1.80
CA TYR A 133 -21.54 6.02 -1.55
C TYR A 133 -21.02 5.88 -0.11
N TRP A 134 -21.57 6.65 0.84
CA TRP A 134 -21.23 6.54 2.27
C TRP A 134 -21.32 5.11 2.80
N TYR A 135 -22.33 4.36 2.37
CA TYR A 135 -22.52 2.97 2.78
C TYR A 135 -21.30 2.07 2.50
N LEU A 136 -20.49 2.41 1.47
CA LEU A 136 -19.23 1.70 1.20
C LEU A 136 -18.18 2.01 2.26
N THR A 137 -18.10 3.25 2.73
CA THR A 137 -17.17 3.65 3.79
C THR A 137 -17.57 3.02 5.14
N GLU A 138 -18.87 2.93 5.44
CA GLU A 138 -19.34 2.15 6.59
C GLU A 138 -18.98 0.65 6.48
N LEU A 139 -19.13 0.08 5.28
CA LEU A 139 -18.76 -1.30 5.03
C LEU A 139 -17.24 -1.51 5.13
N ALA A 140 -16.44 -0.57 4.62
CA ALA A 140 -14.98 -0.57 4.75
C ALA A 140 -14.56 -0.50 6.23
N ALA A 141 -15.18 0.36 7.04
CA ALA A 141 -14.93 0.44 8.47
C ALA A 141 -15.24 -0.88 9.19
N LYS A 142 -16.35 -1.55 8.85
CA LYS A 142 -16.71 -2.88 9.38
C LYS A 142 -15.70 -3.95 8.95
N CYS A 143 -15.24 -3.88 7.69
CA CYS A 143 -14.22 -4.79 7.16
C CYS A 143 -12.88 -4.59 7.88
N THR A 144 -12.44 -3.36 8.07
CA THR A 144 -11.22 -3.03 8.81
C THR A 144 -11.29 -3.50 10.26
N ALA A 145 -12.38 -3.24 10.95
CA ALA A 145 -12.57 -3.68 12.34
C ALA A 145 -12.49 -5.20 12.48
N LYS A 146 -12.86 -5.94 11.44
CA LYS A 146 -12.89 -7.41 11.46
C LYS A 146 -11.63 -8.04 10.84
N ARG A 147 -11.02 -7.43 9.84
CA ARG A 147 -9.99 -8.06 8.99
C ARG A 147 -8.74 -7.18 8.77
N MET A 148 -8.62 -6.02 9.40
CA MET A 148 -7.50 -5.07 9.26
C MET A 148 -7.25 -4.61 7.80
N VAL A 149 -8.28 -4.68 6.98
CA VAL A 149 -8.30 -4.22 5.58
C VAL A 149 -9.66 -3.64 5.26
N PRO A 150 -9.76 -2.69 4.32
CA PRO A 150 -8.73 -2.17 3.41
C PRO A 150 -7.80 -1.16 4.08
N ASP A 151 -6.67 -0.87 3.41
CA ASP A 151 -5.90 0.36 3.64
C ASP A 151 -6.63 1.54 3.02
N TYR A 152 -6.30 2.76 3.46
CA TYR A 152 -7.00 3.96 3.06
C TYR A 152 -6.09 4.99 2.41
N ILE A 153 -6.50 5.51 1.25
CA ILE A 153 -5.88 6.65 0.58
C ILE A 153 -6.87 7.82 0.61
N SER A 154 -6.40 8.99 1.03
CA SER A 154 -7.13 10.24 0.90
C SER A 154 -6.96 10.80 -0.51
N ALA A 155 -8.03 10.85 -1.29
CA ALA A 155 -8.02 11.51 -2.59
C ALA A 155 -7.68 12.99 -2.45
N LYS A 156 -8.20 13.67 -1.44
CA LYS A 156 -7.93 15.08 -1.14
C LYS A 156 -6.43 15.35 -1.02
N ILE A 157 -5.77 14.68 -0.08
CA ILE A 157 -4.34 14.88 0.18
C ILE A 157 -3.49 14.36 -0.98
N MET A 158 -3.90 13.27 -1.62
CA MET A 158 -3.16 12.75 -2.76
C MET A 158 -3.21 13.71 -3.95
N LYS A 159 -4.35 14.31 -4.27
CA LYS A 159 -4.48 15.35 -5.31
C LYS A 159 -3.56 16.54 -5.04
N GLU A 160 -3.45 16.97 -3.76
CA GLU A 160 -2.53 18.04 -3.36
C GLU A 160 -1.05 17.67 -3.59
N LEU A 161 -0.66 16.43 -3.28
CA LEU A 161 0.74 15.97 -3.34
C LEU A 161 1.17 15.45 -4.71
N LYS A 162 0.22 15.11 -5.58
CA LYS A 162 0.44 14.43 -6.86
C LYS A 162 -0.16 15.19 -8.05
N ASN A 163 -0.12 16.52 -8.01
CA ASN A 163 -0.54 17.41 -9.11
C ASN A 163 -1.98 17.19 -9.59
N GLY A 164 -2.90 16.87 -8.69
CA GLY A 164 -4.31 16.62 -9.00
C GLY A 164 -4.66 15.16 -9.27
N ASP A 165 -3.69 14.28 -9.28
CA ASP A 165 -3.89 12.87 -9.63
C ASP A 165 -4.11 11.97 -8.41
N VAL A 166 -4.93 10.91 -8.62
CA VAL A 166 -5.10 9.80 -7.66
C VAL A 166 -4.83 8.49 -8.38
N TYR A 167 -3.88 7.71 -7.88
CA TYR A 167 -3.47 6.45 -8.50
C TYR A 167 -2.97 5.45 -7.45
N PRO A 168 -2.96 4.13 -7.79
CA PRO A 168 -2.57 3.10 -6.84
C PRO A 168 -1.07 3.13 -6.53
N CYS A 169 -0.72 2.67 -5.33
CA CYS A 169 0.65 2.28 -5.06
C CYS A 169 1.00 0.97 -5.76
N MET A 170 2.27 0.80 -6.07
CA MET A 170 2.84 -0.46 -6.50
C MET A 170 3.28 -1.27 -5.28
N GLY A 171 2.85 -2.52 -5.20
CA GLY A 171 3.11 -3.36 -4.03
C GLY A 171 2.47 -2.77 -2.76
N CYS A 172 3.27 -2.63 -1.68
CA CYS A 172 2.74 -2.19 -0.39
C CYS A 172 2.50 -0.69 -0.30
N ARG A 173 3.45 0.15 -0.74
CA ARG A 173 3.42 1.60 -0.51
C ARG A 173 4.26 2.42 -1.49
N SER A 174 4.75 1.85 -2.59
CA SER A 174 5.55 2.58 -3.58
C SER A 174 4.65 3.34 -4.54
N PHE A 175 4.78 4.65 -4.57
CA PHE A 175 4.12 5.49 -5.57
C PHE A 175 5.14 5.89 -6.63
N LEU A 176 4.91 5.44 -7.85
CA LEU A 176 5.76 5.82 -8.98
C LEU A 176 5.45 7.29 -9.32
N THR A 177 6.42 8.18 -9.11
CA THR A 177 6.25 9.60 -9.43
C THR A 177 5.79 9.77 -10.88
N VAL A 178 4.71 10.52 -11.08
CA VAL A 178 4.18 10.81 -12.41
C VAL A 178 4.95 12.00 -12.98
N GLU A 179 5.38 11.86 -14.23
CA GLU A 179 6.12 12.90 -14.96
C GLU A 179 5.27 13.43 -16.11
N ASP A 180 5.34 14.73 -16.35
CA ASP A 180 4.63 15.38 -17.45
C ASP A 180 4.99 14.83 -18.83
N SER A 181 6.19 14.28 -18.98
CA SER A 181 6.66 13.59 -20.19
C SER A 181 5.94 12.27 -20.45
N GLN A 182 5.31 11.68 -19.42
CA GLN A 182 4.65 10.37 -19.52
C GLN A 182 3.13 10.53 -19.56
N ARG A 183 2.58 10.56 -20.78
CA ARG A 183 1.14 10.71 -21.03
C ARG A 183 0.60 9.57 -21.85
N ASN A 184 -0.67 9.28 -21.65
CA ASN A 184 -1.48 8.41 -22.49
C ASN A 184 -1.88 9.16 -23.79
N ALA A 185 -2.44 8.43 -24.73
CA ALA A 185 -2.89 9.00 -26.02
C ALA A 185 -3.99 10.07 -25.86
N ASP A 186 -4.76 10.02 -24.79
CA ASP A 186 -5.80 10.98 -24.45
C ASP A 186 -5.29 12.23 -23.69
N GLY A 187 -3.97 12.31 -23.47
CA GLY A 187 -3.32 13.41 -22.76
C GLY A 187 -3.29 13.28 -21.22
N SER A 188 -3.95 12.29 -20.64
CA SER A 188 -3.88 12.00 -19.21
C SER A 188 -2.49 11.49 -18.81
N HIS A 189 -2.13 11.65 -17.54
CA HIS A 189 -0.89 11.09 -17.02
C HIS A 189 -0.88 9.56 -17.08
N LYS A 190 0.27 8.99 -17.37
CA LYS A 190 0.43 7.53 -17.44
C LYS A 190 0.75 6.97 -16.06
N PHE A 191 -0.23 6.29 -15.45
CA PHE A 191 -0.07 5.63 -14.15
C PHE A 191 0.28 4.15 -14.27
N TYR A 192 -0.34 3.47 -15.22
CA TYR A 192 -0.20 2.03 -15.44
C TYR A 192 0.92 1.69 -16.42
N GLY A 193 1.41 0.47 -16.33
CA GLY A 193 2.45 -0.05 -17.19
C GLY A 193 3.84 0.53 -16.91
N ARG A 194 4.06 1.03 -15.70
CA ARG A 194 5.34 1.58 -15.22
C ARG A 194 5.92 0.68 -14.13
N PHE A 195 7.18 0.88 -13.75
CA PHE A 195 7.87 0.05 -12.76
C PHE A 195 8.93 0.82 -11.99
N ASN A 196 9.41 0.22 -10.88
CA ASN A 196 10.55 0.70 -10.12
C ASN A 196 11.78 -0.17 -10.42
N GLN A 197 12.90 0.46 -10.73
CA GLN A 197 14.18 -0.21 -11.06
C GLN A 197 14.87 -0.81 -9.83
N GLY A 198 14.48 -0.40 -8.64
CA GLY A 198 14.98 -0.91 -7.37
C GLY A 198 15.20 0.16 -6.31
N VAL A 199 15.64 -0.28 -5.15
CA VAL A 199 15.81 0.54 -3.95
C VAL A 199 17.21 0.36 -3.37
N VAL A 200 17.81 1.44 -2.89
CA VAL A 200 18.98 1.43 -1.99
C VAL A 200 18.60 2.22 -0.75
N THR A 201 18.80 1.66 0.43
CA THR A 201 18.36 2.26 1.70
C THR A 201 19.55 2.76 2.51
N ILE A 202 19.53 4.04 2.86
CA ILE A 202 20.49 4.64 3.79
C ILE A 202 20.13 4.31 5.23
N ASN A 203 21.13 3.95 6.03
CA ASN A 203 21.01 3.77 7.47
C ASN A 203 21.38 5.08 8.18
N LEU A 204 20.38 5.86 8.58
CA LEU A 204 20.59 7.15 9.25
C LEU A 204 21.21 6.99 10.65
N VAL A 205 21.01 5.84 11.29
CA VAL A 205 21.61 5.55 12.60
C VAL A 205 23.13 5.38 12.48
N ASP A 206 23.60 4.74 11.41
CA ASP A 206 25.06 4.62 11.14
C ASP A 206 25.69 6.01 10.95
N VAL A 207 25.03 6.91 10.22
CA VAL A 207 25.46 8.29 10.03
C VAL A 207 25.59 8.99 11.39
N ALA A 208 24.55 8.92 12.21
CA ALA A 208 24.52 9.56 13.54
C ALA A 208 25.57 9.01 14.50
N CYS A 209 25.74 7.67 14.53
CA CYS A 209 26.76 7.05 15.36
C CYS A 209 28.18 7.40 14.91
N SER A 210 28.42 7.49 13.59
CA SER A 210 29.71 7.87 13.03
C SER A 210 30.08 9.35 13.26
N ALA A 211 29.06 10.21 13.44
CA ALA A 211 29.25 11.63 13.73
C ALA A 211 29.66 11.93 15.19
N GLU A 212 29.47 10.96 16.10
CA GLU A 212 29.87 11.08 17.51
C GLU A 212 29.28 12.30 18.24
N GLY A 213 28.08 12.75 17.83
CA GLY A 213 27.39 13.92 18.40
C GLY A 213 27.80 15.27 17.81
N ASN A 214 28.71 15.29 16.85
CA ASN A 214 29.09 16.51 16.14
C ASN A 214 28.15 16.76 14.94
N MET A 215 27.44 17.90 14.95
CA MET A 215 26.42 18.22 13.94
C MET A 215 27.02 18.52 12.56
N GLU A 216 28.17 19.20 12.47
CA GLU A 216 28.84 19.50 11.20
C GLU A 216 29.29 18.19 10.55
N ARG A 217 29.95 17.34 11.33
CA ARG A 217 30.38 16.02 10.88
C ARG A 217 29.21 15.12 10.48
N PHE A 218 28.04 15.27 11.10
CA PHE A 218 26.85 14.55 10.70
C PHE A 218 26.45 14.84 9.25
N TRP A 219 26.41 16.12 8.88
CA TRP A 219 26.05 16.52 7.53
C TRP A 219 27.08 16.09 6.49
N GLU A 220 28.37 16.19 6.81
CA GLU A 220 29.44 15.68 5.94
C GLU A 220 29.33 14.18 5.68
N ILE A 221 29.12 13.38 6.75
CA ILE A 221 28.96 11.93 6.62
C ILE A 221 27.65 11.60 5.90
N LEU A 222 26.58 12.33 6.15
CA LEU A 222 25.30 12.12 5.44
C LEU A 222 25.50 12.29 3.93
N ASP A 223 26.17 13.36 3.51
CA ASP A 223 26.44 13.61 2.09
C ASP A 223 27.36 12.53 1.47
N GLU A 224 28.39 12.09 2.20
CA GLU A 224 29.25 10.96 1.77
C GLU A 224 28.44 9.68 1.58
N ARG A 225 27.54 9.35 2.52
CA ARG A 225 26.69 8.17 2.43
C ARG A 225 25.64 8.29 1.32
N LEU A 226 25.10 9.48 1.08
CA LEU A 226 24.19 9.75 -0.04
C LEU A 226 24.89 9.54 -1.39
N GLU A 227 26.14 9.98 -1.52
CA GLU A 227 26.93 9.69 -2.73
C GLU A 227 27.17 8.18 -2.94
N LEU A 228 27.42 7.43 -1.87
CA LEU A 228 27.51 5.95 -1.96
C LEU A 228 26.18 5.32 -2.37
N CYS A 229 25.05 5.81 -1.84
CA CYS A 229 23.71 5.36 -2.25
C CYS A 229 23.46 5.68 -3.72
N HIS A 230 23.81 6.88 -4.17
CA HIS A 230 23.69 7.28 -5.58
C HIS A 230 24.46 6.34 -6.50
N ARG A 231 25.73 6.08 -6.20
CA ARG A 231 26.55 5.13 -6.97
C ARG A 231 25.93 3.72 -7.01
N ALA A 232 25.39 3.25 -5.89
CA ALA A 232 24.71 1.96 -5.83
C ALA A 232 23.42 1.94 -6.66
N LEU A 233 22.64 3.02 -6.64
CA LEU A 233 21.46 3.18 -7.50
C LEU A 233 21.85 3.21 -8.98
N ARG A 234 22.93 3.93 -9.33
CA ARG A 234 23.51 3.94 -10.67
C ARG A 234 23.91 2.54 -11.14
N CYS A 235 24.62 1.77 -10.31
CA CYS A 235 24.97 0.39 -10.64
C CYS A 235 23.72 -0.47 -10.95
N ARG A 236 22.62 -0.27 -10.21
CA ARG A 236 21.36 -0.98 -10.49
C ARG A 236 20.76 -0.56 -11.83
N HIS A 237 20.72 0.73 -12.11
CA HIS A 237 20.25 1.27 -13.37
C HIS A 237 21.08 0.77 -14.57
N GLU A 238 22.39 0.91 -14.49
CA GLU A 238 23.33 0.49 -15.53
C GLU A 238 23.25 -1.02 -15.82
N ARG A 239 22.97 -1.84 -14.80
CA ARG A 239 22.78 -3.28 -14.97
C ARG A 239 21.56 -3.63 -15.82
N LEU A 240 20.57 -2.74 -15.92
CA LEU A 240 19.36 -2.93 -16.74
C LEU A 240 19.57 -2.51 -18.19
N LEU A 241 20.51 -1.62 -18.47
CA LEU A 241 20.81 -1.15 -19.84
C LEU A 241 21.21 -2.33 -20.75
N GLY A 242 20.71 -2.31 -21.98
CA GLY A 242 20.93 -3.37 -22.97
C GLY A 242 20.11 -4.65 -22.71
N THR A 243 19.28 -4.71 -21.68
CA THR A 243 18.39 -5.85 -21.44
C THR A 243 17.36 -5.95 -22.56
N VAL A 244 17.31 -7.08 -23.26
CA VAL A 244 16.34 -7.34 -24.32
C VAL A 244 15.02 -7.83 -23.76
N SER A 245 13.92 -7.46 -24.40
CA SER A 245 12.55 -7.82 -24.00
C SER A 245 12.32 -9.34 -23.87
N ASP A 246 13.14 -10.14 -24.56
CA ASP A 246 13.10 -11.62 -24.52
C ASP A 246 13.51 -12.22 -23.16
N VAL A 247 14.18 -11.47 -22.29
CA VAL A 247 14.57 -11.92 -20.94
C VAL A 247 13.34 -12.22 -20.08
N ALA A 248 12.27 -11.44 -20.24
CA ALA A 248 11.00 -11.64 -19.54
C ALA A 248 9.81 -11.25 -20.44
N PRO A 249 9.45 -12.10 -21.42
CA PRO A 249 8.43 -11.76 -22.43
C PRO A 249 7.06 -11.44 -21.80
N ILE A 250 6.69 -12.09 -20.70
CA ILE A 250 5.44 -11.83 -19.99
C ILE A 250 5.38 -10.39 -19.47
N LEU A 251 6.51 -9.84 -19.01
CA LEU A 251 6.56 -8.46 -18.54
C LEU A 251 6.65 -7.48 -19.71
N TRP A 252 7.61 -7.67 -20.61
CA TRP A 252 8.01 -6.65 -21.56
C TRP A 252 7.25 -6.70 -22.89
N GLN A 253 6.86 -7.89 -23.37
CA GLN A 253 6.21 -8.04 -24.67
C GLN A 253 4.69 -8.20 -24.56
N ASN A 254 4.20 -9.03 -23.63
CA ASN A 254 2.79 -9.44 -23.56
C ASN A 254 2.05 -8.89 -22.34
N GLY A 255 2.76 -8.38 -21.35
CA GLY A 255 2.19 -7.91 -20.10
C GLY A 255 1.67 -6.48 -20.12
N ALA A 256 1.46 -5.92 -18.95
CA ALA A 256 0.98 -4.56 -18.74
C ALA A 256 2.06 -3.49 -19.00
N LEU A 257 3.35 -3.86 -18.91
CA LEU A 257 4.46 -2.96 -19.19
C LEU A 257 4.60 -2.81 -20.73
N ALA A 258 5.08 -1.73 -21.17
CA ALA A 258 5.45 -1.19 -22.47
C ALA A 258 5.09 -1.95 -23.76
N ARG A 259 4.80 -3.24 -23.75
CA ARG A 259 4.50 -4.10 -24.92
C ARG A 259 5.53 -3.93 -26.04
N LEU A 260 6.79 -4.14 -25.70
CA LEU A 260 7.92 -4.06 -26.63
C LEU A 260 7.88 -5.19 -27.65
N LYS A 261 8.52 -4.96 -28.80
CA LYS A 261 8.73 -6.00 -29.78
C LYS A 261 9.81 -6.98 -29.30
N LYS A 262 9.77 -8.19 -29.86
CA LYS A 262 10.81 -9.19 -29.63
C LYS A 262 12.18 -8.65 -30.03
N GLY A 263 13.20 -8.82 -29.18
CA GLY A 263 14.56 -8.33 -29.40
C GLY A 263 14.76 -6.83 -29.14
N GLU A 264 13.72 -6.08 -28.84
CA GLU A 264 13.83 -4.66 -28.47
C GLU A 264 14.40 -4.51 -27.06
N THR A 265 15.31 -3.54 -26.83
CA THR A 265 15.85 -3.28 -25.49
C THR A 265 14.88 -2.44 -24.65
N ILE A 266 14.99 -2.57 -23.31
CA ILE A 266 14.17 -1.82 -22.37
C ILE A 266 14.71 -0.41 -22.08
N ASP A 267 15.83 -0.02 -22.69
CA ASP A 267 16.57 1.21 -22.36
C ASP A 267 15.71 2.46 -22.32
N LYS A 268 14.81 2.63 -23.32
CA LYS A 268 13.89 3.77 -23.36
C LYS A 268 12.90 3.83 -22.18
N LEU A 269 12.75 2.74 -21.41
CA LEU A 269 11.88 2.66 -20.25
C LEU A 269 12.61 3.05 -18.96
N LEU A 270 13.92 3.27 -19.02
CA LEU A 270 14.75 3.56 -17.84
C LEU A 270 14.93 5.06 -17.60
N PHE A 271 14.54 5.90 -18.55
CA PHE A 271 14.68 7.36 -18.54
C PHE A 271 13.33 8.07 -18.68
N ASP A 272 13.37 9.39 -18.70
CA ASP A 272 12.23 10.29 -18.96
C ASP A 272 11.01 10.05 -18.04
N GLY A 273 11.24 9.55 -16.83
CA GLY A 273 10.16 9.31 -15.87
C GLY A 273 9.28 8.09 -16.15
N TYR A 274 9.58 7.28 -17.18
CA TYR A 274 8.81 6.05 -17.42
C TYR A 274 8.91 5.06 -16.25
N SER A 275 10.09 4.91 -15.68
CA SER A 275 10.33 4.15 -14.45
C SER A 275 10.99 5.03 -13.39
N THR A 276 10.92 4.60 -12.14
CA THR A 276 11.55 5.27 -11.01
C THR A 276 12.67 4.42 -10.42
N ILE A 277 13.57 5.04 -9.67
CA ILE A 277 14.52 4.36 -8.81
C ILE A 277 14.51 5.04 -7.44
N SER A 278 14.60 4.29 -6.35
CA SER A 278 14.24 4.82 -5.04
C SER A 278 15.40 4.85 -4.06
N LEU A 279 15.56 5.99 -3.38
CA LEU A 279 16.38 6.14 -2.19
C LEU A 279 15.51 5.86 -0.96
N GLY A 280 15.71 4.70 -0.33
CA GLY A 280 15.10 4.36 0.95
C GLY A 280 15.87 4.94 2.13
N TYR A 281 15.24 5.01 3.28
CA TYR A 281 15.85 5.46 4.53
C TYR A 281 15.28 4.73 5.74
N ALA A 282 16.08 4.65 6.82
CA ALA A 282 15.70 3.99 8.06
C ALA A 282 16.32 4.63 9.28
N GLY A 283 15.65 4.50 10.43
CA GLY A 283 16.18 4.88 11.71
C GLY A 283 16.17 6.37 12.03
N LEU A 284 15.13 7.08 11.56
CA LEU A 284 14.99 8.52 11.84
C LEU A 284 14.85 8.80 13.34
N TYR A 285 14.14 7.94 14.06
CA TYR A 285 14.01 8.00 15.51
C TYR A 285 15.37 7.86 16.21
N GLU A 286 16.07 6.76 15.95
CA GLU A 286 17.35 6.45 16.59
C GLU A 286 18.43 7.47 16.19
N MET A 287 18.39 8.02 14.99
CA MET A 287 19.24 9.13 14.56
C MET A 287 19.06 10.35 15.46
N CYS A 288 17.82 10.77 15.70
CA CYS A 288 17.51 11.90 16.58
C CYS A 288 17.91 11.60 18.03
N MET A 289 17.64 10.40 18.53
CA MET A 289 18.09 9.96 19.86
C MET A 289 19.60 10.03 20.01
N ARG A 290 20.37 9.62 18.99
CA ARG A 290 21.84 9.63 19.02
C ARG A 290 22.43 11.05 18.96
N MET A 291 21.85 11.94 18.15
CA MET A 291 22.36 13.28 17.92
C MET A 291 21.90 14.30 18.97
N LEU A 292 20.65 14.18 19.44
CA LEU A 292 19.99 15.19 20.29
C LEU A 292 19.51 14.64 21.64
N GLY A 293 19.57 13.33 21.85
CA GLY A 293 19.01 12.69 23.05
C GLY A 293 17.49 12.73 23.14
N LYS A 294 16.81 13.04 22.04
CA LYS A 294 15.36 13.22 21.97
C LYS A 294 14.78 12.48 20.76
N SER A 295 13.53 12.00 20.90
CA SER A 295 12.78 11.46 19.79
C SER A 295 12.51 12.52 18.71
N HIS A 296 12.37 12.10 17.45
CA HIS A 296 11.94 13.00 16.37
C HIS A 296 10.51 13.54 16.56
N THR A 297 9.72 12.98 17.47
CA THR A 297 8.41 13.52 17.88
C THR A 297 8.54 14.74 18.80
N ASP A 298 9.69 14.92 19.45
CA ASP A 298 9.96 16.09 20.29
C ASP A 298 10.05 17.36 19.43
N PRO A 299 9.37 18.47 19.81
CA PRO A 299 9.38 19.73 19.06
C PRO A 299 10.79 20.30 18.77
N GLU A 300 11.78 20.00 19.63
CA GLU A 300 13.16 20.46 19.42
C GLU A 300 13.94 19.57 18.43
N ALA A 301 13.61 18.29 18.33
CA ALA A 301 14.27 17.34 17.43
C ALA A 301 13.60 17.26 16.05
N LYS A 302 12.30 17.52 15.96
CA LYS A 302 11.52 17.47 14.72
C LYS A 302 12.11 18.31 13.57
N PRO A 303 12.54 19.58 13.77
CA PRO A 303 13.15 20.36 12.71
C PRO A 303 14.40 19.71 12.11
N PHE A 304 15.23 19.08 12.93
CA PHE A 304 16.39 18.33 12.47
C PHE A 304 15.99 17.12 11.61
N ALA A 305 15.01 16.34 12.06
CA ALA A 305 14.48 15.21 11.28
C ALA A 305 13.92 15.64 9.92
N LEU A 306 13.15 16.74 9.89
CA LEU A 306 12.63 17.31 8.64
C LEU A 306 13.74 17.83 7.72
N ALA A 307 14.77 18.45 8.27
CA ALA A 307 15.94 18.93 7.49
C ALA A 307 16.69 17.76 6.85
N VAL A 308 16.85 16.64 7.55
CA VAL A 308 17.44 15.42 6.96
C VAL A 308 16.57 14.90 5.82
N MET A 309 15.25 14.80 5.99
CA MET A 309 14.34 14.39 4.92
C MET A 309 14.37 15.33 3.71
N GLN A 310 14.45 16.63 3.95
CA GLN A 310 14.61 17.61 2.87
C GLN A 310 15.92 17.39 2.11
N ARG A 311 17.04 17.15 2.82
CA ARG A 311 18.34 16.86 2.21
C ARG A 311 18.31 15.64 1.29
N LEU A 312 17.56 14.56 1.70
CA LEU A 312 17.38 13.38 0.85
C LEU A 312 16.63 13.76 -0.46
N ASN A 313 15.59 14.58 -0.36
CA ASN A 313 14.83 15.03 -1.51
C ASN A 313 15.64 15.94 -2.44
N ASP A 314 16.40 16.88 -1.87
CA ASP A 314 17.26 17.79 -2.65
C ASP A 314 18.29 17.00 -3.47
N LYS A 315 18.90 15.97 -2.88
CA LYS A 315 19.83 15.08 -3.58
C LYS A 315 19.14 14.25 -4.67
N CYS A 316 17.97 13.69 -4.42
CA CYS A 316 17.21 12.98 -5.46
C CYS A 316 16.88 13.91 -6.64
N LYS A 317 16.51 15.16 -6.36
CA LYS A 317 16.25 16.19 -7.38
C LYS A 317 17.49 16.52 -8.19
N GLU A 318 18.62 16.78 -7.51
CA GLU A 318 19.92 17.05 -8.14
C GLU A 318 20.32 15.92 -9.10
N TRP A 319 20.24 14.66 -8.67
CA TRP A 319 20.58 13.51 -9.50
C TRP A 319 19.62 13.35 -10.69
N LYS A 320 18.32 13.56 -10.48
CA LYS A 320 17.32 13.51 -11.55
C LYS A 320 17.59 14.54 -12.64
N GLU A 321 17.88 15.78 -12.26
CA GLU A 321 18.19 16.86 -13.20
C GLU A 321 19.48 16.59 -14.00
N ALA A 322 20.49 15.99 -13.35
CA ALA A 322 21.78 15.69 -13.99
C ALA A 322 21.71 14.50 -14.95
N GLU A 323 20.85 13.50 -14.67
CA GLU A 323 20.93 12.19 -15.31
C GLU A 323 19.67 11.77 -16.07
N ASN A 324 18.59 12.54 -15.95
CA ASN A 324 17.28 12.20 -16.52
C ASN A 324 16.72 10.83 -16.05
N ILE A 325 17.05 10.45 -14.81
CA ILE A 325 16.57 9.24 -14.13
C ILE A 325 15.68 9.69 -12.98
N SER A 326 14.47 9.12 -12.85
CA SER A 326 13.52 9.51 -11.81
C SER A 326 13.86 8.92 -10.46
N TYR A 327 14.75 9.61 -9.73
CA TYR A 327 15.06 9.32 -8.34
C TYR A 327 13.97 9.86 -7.41
N SER A 328 13.62 9.09 -6.37
CA SER A 328 12.65 9.54 -5.38
C SER A 328 12.91 8.95 -3.99
N VAL A 329 12.62 9.74 -2.96
CA VAL A 329 12.71 9.29 -1.56
C VAL A 329 11.54 8.36 -1.25
N TYR A 330 11.85 7.22 -0.64
CA TYR A 330 10.90 6.15 -0.38
C TYR A 330 11.00 5.61 1.05
N GLY A 331 9.90 5.67 1.80
CA GLY A 331 9.73 4.98 3.07
C GLY A 331 9.57 3.48 2.87
N THR A 332 10.65 2.79 2.51
CA THR A 332 10.63 1.37 2.12
C THR A 332 10.12 0.46 3.22
N PRO A 333 9.34 -0.60 2.88
CA PRO A 333 9.13 -1.73 3.79
C PRO A 333 10.48 -2.45 4.02
N MET A 334 10.77 -2.78 5.28
CA MET A 334 12.12 -3.23 5.66
C MET A 334 12.11 -4.36 6.70
N GLU A 335 11.33 -5.41 6.49
CA GLU A 335 11.12 -6.49 7.47
C GLU A 335 12.44 -7.01 8.05
N SER A 336 13.24 -7.72 7.26
CA SER A 336 14.53 -8.28 7.71
C SER A 336 15.68 -7.26 7.73
N THR A 337 15.56 -6.16 6.98
CA THR A 337 16.63 -5.15 6.86
C THR A 337 16.79 -4.36 8.15
N THR A 338 15.72 -4.08 8.89
CA THR A 338 15.78 -3.42 10.20
C THR A 338 16.60 -4.21 11.20
N TYR A 339 16.39 -5.53 11.24
CA TYR A 339 17.19 -6.45 12.05
C TYR A 339 18.66 -6.49 11.60
N LYS A 340 18.91 -6.63 10.28
CA LYS A 340 20.27 -6.63 9.75
C LYS A 340 21.02 -5.35 10.09
N PHE A 341 20.39 -4.20 9.94
CA PHE A 341 20.97 -2.91 10.30
C PHE A 341 21.28 -2.83 11.79
N ALA A 342 20.35 -3.24 12.66
CA ALA A 342 20.60 -3.28 14.10
C ALA A 342 21.81 -4.13 14.46
N LYS A 343 21.93 -5.35 13.90
CA LYS A 343 23.09 -6.22 14.14
C LYS A 343 24.40 -5.63 13.64
N CYS A 344 24.40 -4.97 12.48
CA CYS A 344 25.58 -4.29 11.97
C CYS A 344 25.99 -3.11 12.87
N LEU A 345 25.03 -2.33 13.35
CA LEU A 345 25.27 -1.22 14.28
C LEU A 345 25.86 -1.70 15.60
N GLN A 346 25.27 -2.75 16.20
CA GLN A 346 25.77 -3.37 17.44
C GLN A 346 27.21 -3.86 17.29
N LYS A 347 27.53 -4.50 16.16
CA LYS A 347 28.90 -4.97 15.87
C LYS A 347 29.89 -3.80 15.72
N ARG A 348 29.47 -2.70 15.12
CA ARG A 348 30.33 -1.57 14.79
C ARG A 348 30.51 -0.58 15.95
N PHE A 349 29.44 -0.29 16.68
CA PHE A 349 29.40 0.77 17.68
C PHE A 349 29.10 0.27 19.10
N GLY A 350 28.85 -1.04 19.29
CA GLY A 350 28.42 -1.59 20.56
C GLY A 350 26.96 -1.29 20.88
N ILE A 351 26.58 -1.50 22.14
CA ILE A 351 25.23 -1.24 22.64
C ILE A 351 25.16 0.21 23.16
N ILE A 352 24.35 1.02 22.51
CA ILE A 352 24.05 2.40 22.91
C ILE A 352 22.57 2.44 23.31
N PRO A 353 22.26 2.72 24.61
CA PRO A 353 20.89 2.74 25.12
C PRO A 353 19.98 3.68 24.31
N GLY A 354 18.80 3.20 23.92
CA GLY A 354 17.84 3.93 23.11
C GLY A 354 18.19 4.10 21.63
N VAL A 355 19.36 3.57 21.17
CA VAL A 355 19.83 3.72 19.81
C VAL A 355 20.13 2.36 19.16
N THR A 356 21.00 1.54 19.76
CA THR A 356 21.42 0.24 19.22
C THR A 356 21.12 -0.93 20.14
N ASP A 357 20.39 -0.71 21.22
CA ASP A 357 20.08 -1.69 22.27
C ASP A 357 18.99 -2.71 21.88
N LYS A 358 18.32 -2.50 20.75
CA LYS A 358 17.27 -3.39 20.24
C LYS A 358 17.76 -4.22 19.04
N ASN A 359 17.03 -5.29 18.73
CA ASN A 359 17.29 -6.14 17.57
C ASN A 359 16.68 -5.60 16.28
N TYR A 360 16.21 -4.37 16.25
CA TYR A 360 15.68 -3.66 15.10
C TYR A 360 16.03 -2.17 15.21
N ILE A 361 15.90 -1.46 14.11
CA ILE A 361 15.81 0.01 14.06
C ILE A 361 14.44 0.41 13.50
N THR A 362 13.99 1.61 13.82
CA THR A 362 12.68 2.09 13.37
C THR A 362 12.65 2.21 11.83
N ASN A 363 11.60 1.67 11.24
CA ASN A 363 11.37 1.77 9.80
C ASN A 363 11.05 3.22 9.42
N SER A 364 11.82 3.77 8.45
CA SER A 364 11.60 5.10 7.89
C SER A 364 11.37 6.20 8.97
N TYR A 365 10.24 6.89 8.91
CA TYR A 365 9.86 8.01 9.79
C TYR A 365 8.90 7.63 10.92
N HIS A 366 8.50 6.38 11.02
CA HIS A 366 7.45 5.98 11.97
C HIS A 366 7.78 6.39 13.42
N VAL A 367 6.75 6.80 14.14
CA VAL A 367 6.84 6.99 15.59
C VAL A 367 7.25 5.66 16.24
N HIS A 368 8.24 5.72 17.13
CA HIS A 368 8.75 4.50 17.75
C HIS A 368 7.67 3.80 18.59
N VAL A 369 7.61 2.47 18.50
CA VAL A 369 6.54 1.65 19.09
C VAL A 369 6.39 1.76 20.61
N THR A 370 7.41 2.26 21.32
CA THR A 370 7.35 2.48 22.77
C THR A 370 6.78 3.85 23.13
N GLU A 371 6.57 4.75 22.19
CA GLU A 371 6.01 6.07 22.46
C GLU A 371 4.50 5.99 22.68
N LYS A 372 4.06 6.65 23.74
CA LYS A 372 2.63 6.77 24.05
C LYS A 372 2.07 7.97 23.30
N ILE A 373 1.49 7.74 22.16
CA ILE A 373 0.88 8.73 21.30
C ILE A 373 -0.51 8.25 20.86
N ASP A 374 -1.50 9.11 20.83
CA ASP A 374 -2.81 8.77 20.29
C ASP A 374 -2.80 8.73 18.75
N ALA A 375 -3.79 8.05 18.17
CA ALA A 375 -3.86 7.82 16.73
C ALA A 375 -3.89 9.12 15.91
N PHE A 376 -4.62 10.14 16.37
CA PHE A 376 -4.77 11.41 15.64
C PHE A 376 -3.47 12.23 15.68
N SER A 377 -2.85 12.31 16.84
CA SER A 377 -1.55 12.97 17.01
C SER A 377 -0.46 12.29 16.19
N LYS A 378 -0.44 10.95 16.16
CA LYS A 378 0.47 10.17 15.35
C LYS A 378 0.29 10.45 13.85
N LEU A 379 -0.94 10.38 13.35
CA LEU A 379 -1.25 10.68 11.94
C LEU A 379 -0.85 12.10 11.55
N LYS A 380 -1.16 13.08 12.41
CA LYS A 380 -0.78 14.48 12.18
C LYS A 380 0.75 14.64 12.09
N PHE A 381 1.47 14.01 13.01
CA PHE A 381 2.92 14.03 13.01
C PHE A 381 3.51 13.38 11.76
N GLU A 382 3.09 12.15 11.45
CA GLU A 382 3.62 11.37 10.34
C GLU A 382 3.24 11.94 8.97
N SER A 383 2.14 12.70 8.85
CA SER A 383 1.72 13.33 7.60
C SER A 383 2.77 14.26 6.99
N GLU A 384 3.54 14.95 7.82
CA GLU A 384 4.62 15.85 7.36
C GLU A 384 5.78 15.07 6.72
N PHE A 385 6.08 13.88 7.24
CA PHE A 385 7.11 13.01 6.70
C PHE A 385 6.65 12.24 5.46
N GLN A 386 5.35 11.90 5.35
CA GLN A 386 4.80 11.35 4.13
C GLN A 386 4.96 12.31 2.94
N LYS A 387 4.75 13.62 3.16
CA LYS A 387 4.97 14.65 2.13
C LYS A 387 6.41 14.66 1.61
N LEU A 388 7.36 14.34 2.47
CA LEU A 388 8.79 14.25 2.14
C LEU A 388 9.23 12.85 1.66
N SER A 389 8.28 11.96 1.42
CA SER A 389 8.52 10.61 0.87
C SER A 389 7.72 10.39 -0.42
N PRO A 390 8.00 11.17 -1.50
CA PRO A 390 7.19 11.17 -2.73
C PRO A 390 7.22 9.83 -3.47
N GLY A 391 8.26 9.02 -3.29
CA GLY A 391 8.37 7.67 -3.84
C GLY A 391 7.50 6.63 -3.12
N GLY A 392 6.84 7.05 -2.03
CA GLY A 392 5.89 6.25 -1.30
C GLY A 392 6.17 6.12 0.18
N ALA A 393 5.11 6.05 0.93
CA ALA A 393 5.09 5.83 2.38
C ALA A 393 3.68 5.40 2.80
N ILE A 394 3.56 4.82 3.99
CA ILE A 394 2.29 4.48 4.64
C ILE A 394 2.45 4.75 6.13
N SER A 395 1.37 5.14 6.80
CA SER A 395 1.33 5.25 8.25
C SER A 395 0.45 4.16 8.85
N TYR A 396 0.88 3.59 9.95
CA TYR A 396 0.15 2.54 10.66
C TYR A 396 -0.43 3.10 11.94
N ILE A 397 -1.71 2.79 12.21
CA ILE A 397 -2.36 3.10 13.46
C ILE A 397 -2.73 1.80 14.14
N GLU A 398 -2.29 1.62 15.37
CA GLU A 398 -2.71 0.51 16.20
C GLU A 398 -3.91 0.94 17.05
N VAL A 399 -5.01 0.23 16.91
CA VAL A 399 -6.26 0.45 17.65
C VAL A 399 -6.68 -0.83 18.37
N PRO A 400 -7.43 -0.74 19.48
CA PRO A 400 -8.01 -1.91 20.13
C PRO A 400 -9.01 -2.60 19.18
N ASN A 401 -9.56 -3.75 19.59
CA ASN A 401 -10.64 -4.38 18.84
C ASN A 401 -11.83 -3.41 18.70
N MET A 402 -12.09 -2.98 17.47
CA MET A 402 -13.08 -1.96 17.13
C MET A 402 -14.39 -2.54 16.59
N GLN A 403 -14.59 -3.87 16.62
CA GLN A 403 -15.78 -4.50 16.04
C GLN A 403 -17.09 -4.00 16.68
N THR A 404 -17.03 -3.56 17.93
CA THR A 404 -18.18 -3.00 18.67
C THR A 404 -18.27 -1.47 18.61
N ASN A 405 -17.30 -0.78 17.98
CA ASN A 405 -17.23 0.68 17.94
C ASN A 405 -16.88 1.20 16.53
N ILE A 406 -17.73 0.86 15.57
CA ILE A 406 -17.56 1.32 14.18
C ILE A 406 -17.56 2.86 14.04
N PRO A 407 -18.36 3.64 14.81
CA PRO A 407 -18.28 5.10 14.75
C PRO A 407 -16.88 5.66 15.03
N ALA A 408 -16.13 5.07 15.95
CA ALA A 408 -14.74 5.50 16.19
C ALA A 408 -13.82 5.20 14.98
N VAL A 409 -14.01 4.07 14.29
CA VAL A 409 -13.29 3.80 13.04
C VAL A 409 -13.62 4.86 11.99
N LEU A 410 -14.90 5.18 11.79
CA LEU A 410 -15.34 6.21 10.85
C LEU A 410 -14.73 7.58 11.15
N SER A 411 -14.64 7.97 12.45
CA SER A 411 -13.97 9.21 12.85
C SER A 411 -12.48 9.21 12.47
N VAL A 412 -11.79 8.07 12.59
CA VAL A 412 -10.39 7.93 12.13
C VAL A 412 -10.31 8.04 10.61
N LEU A 413 -11.24 7.43 9.86
CA LEU A 413 -11.25 7.53 8.40
C LEU A 413 -11.47 8.97 7.91
N GLN A 414 -12.38 9.71 8.55
CA GLN A 414 -12.58 11.13 8.26
C GLN A 414 -11.31 11.95 8.56
N TYR A 415 -10.61 11.63 9.65
CA TYR A 415 -9.33 12.27 9.96
C TYR A 415 -8.23 11.93 8.93
N ILE A 416 -8.16 10.68 8.46
CA ILE A 416 -7.25 10.27 7.38
C ILE A 416 -7.53 11.10 6.13
N TYR A 417 -8.80 11.20 5.72
CA TYR A 417 -9.21 11.97 4.54
C TYR A 417 -8.71 13.43 4.58
N GLU A 418 -8.78 14.06 5.75
CA GLU A 418 -8.41 15.46 5.92
C GLU A 418 -6.90 15.72 6.07
N ASN A 419 -6.12 14.75 6.53
CA ASN A 419 -4.79 15.03 7.08
C ASN A 419 -3.64 14.22 6.50
N ILE A 420 -3.87 13.00 6.00
CA ILE A 420 -2.77 12.12 5.60
C ILE A 420 -3.10 11.35 4.33
N MET A 421 -2.11 11.20 3.45
CA MET A 421 -2.32 10.61 2.13
C MET A 421 -2.65 9.11 2.19
N TYR A 422 -1.93 8.34 3.01
CA TYR A 422 -2.05 6.89 3.04
C TYR A 422 -1.84 6.32 4.43
N ALA A 423 -2.84 5.58 4.92
CA ALA A 423 -2.79 4.97 6.25
C ALA A 423 -3.47 3.60 6.28
N GLU A 424 -3.04 2.78 7.23
CA GLU A 424 -3.58 1.46 7.55
C GLU A 424 -3.92 1.38 9.04
N LEU A 425 -5.07 0.76 9.36
CA LEU A 425 -5.48 0.50 10.73
C LEU A 425 -5.21 -0.95 11.08
N ASN A 426 -4.38 -1.17 12.11
CA ASN A 426 -4.14 -2.47 12.69
C ASN A 426 -4.97 -2.61 13.98
N THR A 427 -5.72 -3.70 14.10
CA THR A 427 -6.49 -4.01 15.31
C THR A 427 -5.96 -5.30 15.94
N LYS A 428 -6.29 -5.51 17.21
CA LYS A 428 -6.00 -6.78 17.89
C LYS A 428 -7.01 -7.89 17.54
N SER A 429 -7.74 -7.75 16.45
CA SER A 429 -8.65 -8.76 15.95
C SER A 429 -7.92 -9.69 14.99
N ASP A 430 -7.78 -10.94 15.37
CA ASP A 430 -7.15 -12.00 14.60
C ASP A 430 -8.09 -13.22 14.53
N PHE A 431 -7.71 -14.25 13.83
CA PHE A 431 -8.49 -15.48 13.78
C PHE A 431 -7.58 -16.72 13.87
N CYS A 432 -8.11 -17.76 14.48
CA CYS A 432 -7.42 -19.04 14.57
C CYS A 432 -7.70 -19.89 13.33
N GLU A 433 -6.67 -20.29 12.61
CA GLU A 433 -6.77 -21.15 11.42
C GLU A 433 -7.23 -22.58 11.73
N VAL A 434 -7.18 -22.98 13.01
CA VAL A 434 -7.54 -24.33 13.45
C VAL A 434 -9.02 -24.43 13.80
N CYS A 435 -9.53 -23.49 14.60
CA CYS A 435 -10.92 -23.55 15.11
C CYS A 435 -11.83 -22.42 14.61
N GLY A 436 -11.28 -21.42 13.89
CA GLY A 436 -12.04 -20.27 13.40
C GLY A 436 -12.39 -19.23 14.46
N TYR A 437 -11.77 -19.29 15.65
CA TYR A 437 -11.93 -18.25 16.66
C TYR A 437 -11.57 -16.88 16.07
N ASP A 438 -12.43 -15.90 16.30
CA ASP A 438 -12.27 -14.51 15.82
C ASP A 438 -12.12 -13.60 17.05
N GLY A 439 -10.93 -13.04 17.24
CA GLY A 439 -10.59 -12.23 18.41
C GLY A 439 -9.10 -12.12 18.65
N GLU A 440 -8.69 -11.74 19.84
CA GLU A 440 -7.26 -11.56 20.18
C GLU A 440 -6.58 -12.92 20.38
N ILE A 441 -5.60 -13.25 19.53
CA ILE A 441 -4.68 -14.40 19.71
C ILE A 441 -3.45 -13.89 20.49
N LYS A 442 -3.13 -14.57 21.60
CA LYS A 442 -2.00 -14.16 22.45
C LYS A 442 -0.68 -14.73 21.93
N ILE A 443 0.38 -13.98 22.10
CA ILE A 443 1.74 -14.49 21.97
C ILE A 443 2.26 -14.75 23.37
N ILE A 444 2.57 -16.01 23.65
CA ILE A 444 3.12 -16.44 24.92
C ILE A 444 4.53 -17.04 24.72
N GLU A 445 5.31 -17.07 25.77
CA GLU A 445 6.60 -17.78 25.79
C GLU A 445 6.36 -19.19 26.31
N ASP A 446 6.77 -20.21 25.54
CA ASP A 446 6.68 -21.60 25.95
C ASP A 446 7.78 -21.96 26.97
N GLU A 447 7.74 -23.18 27.50
CA GLU A 447 8.69 -23.70 28.51
C GLU A 447 10.16 -23.66 28.02
N THR A 448 10.40 -23.50 26.72
CA THR A 448 11.73 -23.42 26.10
C THR A 448 12.20 -21.98 25.87
N GLY A 449 11.38 -20.98 26.20
CA GLY A 449 11.64 -19.56 25.93
C GLY A 449 11.31 -19.15 24.49
N LYS A 450 10.59 -19.98 23.73
CA LYS A 450 10.17 -19.69 22.37
C LYS A 450 8.81 -19.03 22.36
N LEU A 451 8.66 -17.97 21.57
CA LEU A 451 7.36 -17.32 21.34
C LEU A 451 6.45 -18.21 20.49
N VAL A 452 5.28 -18.51 21.01
CA VAL A 452 4.22 -19.30 20.34
C VAL A 452 2.89 -18.57 20.39
N TRP A 453 2.05 -18.84 19.40
CA TRP A 453 0.69 -18.30 19.33
C TRP A 453 -0.25 -19.20 20.14
N GLU A 454 -1.00 -18.62 21.06
CA GLU A 454 -2.00 -19.32 21.88
C GLU A 454 -3.41 -18.83 21.50
N CYS A 455 -4.21 -19.75 20.97
CA CYS A 455 -5.62 -19.50 20.74
C CYS A 455 -6.40 -19.73 22.06
N PRO A 456 -7.22 -18.74 22.51
CA PRO A 456 -7.98 -18.91 23.74
C PRO A 456 -9.11 -19.95 23.64
N ASN A 457 -9.42 -20.45 22.42
CA ASN A 457 -10.51 -21.39 22.18
C ASN A 457 -10.03 -22.83 21.91
N CYS A 458 -8.83 -23.05 21.42
CA CYS A 458 -8.30 -24.38 21.12
C CYS A 458 -6.84 -24.55 21.52
#